data_5e2f7ea177f07e1984c34b33ba97bc72
#
_entry.id   5e2f7ea177f07e1984c34b33ba97bc72
#
_cell.length_a   1.000
_cell.length_b   1.000
_cell.length_c   1.000
_cell.angle_alpha   90.00
_cell.angle_beta   90.00
_cell.angle_gamma   90.00
#
_symmetry.space_group_name_H-M   'P 1'
#
loop_
_entity.id
_entity.type
_entity.pdbx_description
1 polymer ?
#
loop_
_entity_poly.entity_id
_entity_poly.type
_entity_poly.pdbx_seq_one_letter_code
_entity_poly.pdbx_strand_id
1 'polypeptide(L)'
;YASSVFEGERAYNGKIFKSEEHTQRFFEGAQTMDMEIPFTQSEILNAKKELIISNGLKDAYVRPIAWRGSEMMAVSAQKTTINVAIASWAWPSYFDPSEKMKGIKLDIAKWRRPDPNCAPVHVKASGLYMICTLSKHDAEAKGYSDAVMLDWRNLIAEATGANIFFKFK
;
A
#
# COMPACT_ATOMS: atom_id res chain seq x y z
N TYR A 1 -8.16 16.66 -2.84
CA TYR A 1 -6.74 16.36 -3.10
C TYR A 1 -6.41 14.98 -2.52
N ALA A 2 -5.37 14.29 -3.02
CA ALA A 2 -5.00 12.92 -2.64
C ALA A 2 -4.26 12.84 -1.28
N SER A 3 -4.74 13.53 -0.25
CA SER A 3 -4.14 13.56 1.09
C SER A 3 -4.62 12.37 1.92
N SER A 4 -4.04 11.21 1.67
CA SER A 4 -4.28 10.01 2.46
C SER A 4 -3.05 9.12 2.52
N VAL A 5 -2.93 8.35 3.60
CA VAL A 5 -1.93 7.31 3.78
C VAL A 5 -2.62 5.99 4.06
N PHE A 6 -1.98 4.90 3.71
CA PHE A 6 -2.54 3.57 3.95
C PHE A 6 -1.44 2.54 4.22
N GLU A 7 -1.85 1.39 4.72
CA GLU A 7 -1.02 0.18 4.78
C GLU A 7 -1.68 -0.99 4.06
N GLY A 8 -0.89 -1.99 3.77
CA GLY A 8 -1.34 -3.25 3.22
C GLY A 8 -0.69 -4.40 3.98
N GLU A 9 -1.50 -5.12 4.74
CA GLU A 9 -1.04 -6.18 5.63
C GLU A 9 -1.66 -7.52 5.21
N ARG A 10 -0.90 -8.60 5.35
CA ARG A 10 -1.40 -9.95 5.14
C ARG A 10 -1.66 -10.63 6.48
N ALA A 11 -2.81 -11.30 6.57
CA ALA A 11 -3.07 -12.25 7.63
C ALA A 11 -2.92 -13.68 7.08
N TYR A 12 -2.34 -14.56 7.89
CA TYR A 12 -2.19 -15.98 7.63
C TYR A 12 -2.68 -16.74 8.85
N ASN A 13 -3.62 -17.68 8.66
CA ASN A 13 -4.24 -18.44 9.74
C ASN A 13 -4.79 -17.52 10.88
N GLY A 14 -5.39 -16.40 10.53
CA GLY A 14 -5.97 -15.43 11.46
C GLY A 14 -4.96 -14.54 12.19
N LYS A 15 -3.67 -14.59 11.84
CA LYS A 15 -2.63 -13.73 12.42
C LYS A 15 -2.11 -12.75 11.37
N ILE A 16 -2.17 -11.45 11.68
CA ILE A 16 -1.63 -10.40 10.82
C ILE A 16 -0.10 -10.42 10.94
N PHE A 17 0.57 -10.58 9.82
CA PHE A 17 2.03 -10.61 9.75
C PHE A 17 2.59 -9.19 9.93
N LYS A 18 3.54 -9.03 10.85
CA LYS A 18 4.24 -7.77 11.10
C LYS A 18 3.31 -6.58 11.41
N SER A 19 2.20 -6.85 12.12
CA SER A 19 1.16 -5.85 12.36
C SER A 19 1.66 -4.62 13.13
N GLU A 20 2.59 -4.80 14.07
CA GLU A 20 3.16 -3.69 14.85
C GLU A 20 4.00 -2.78 13.97
N GLU A 21 4.91 -3.34 13.17
CA GLU A 21 5.77 -2.59 12.26
C GLU A 21 4.96 -1.87 11.17
N HIS A 22 3.92 -2.51 10.65
CA HIS A 22 2.99 -1.87 9.70
C HIS A 22 2.21 -0.73 10.36
N THR A 23 1.76 -0.91 11.59
CA THR A 23 1.06 0.17 12.33
C THR A 23 2.00 1.35 12.59
N GLN A 24 3.22 1.07 13.02
CA GLN A 24 4.22 2.12 13.22
C GLN A 24 4.44 2.92 11.93
N ARG A 25 4.69 2.23 10.80
CA ARG A 25 4.89 2.90 9.50
C ARG A 25 3.66 3.69 9.03
N PHE A 26 2.46 3.22 9.35
CA PHE A 26 1.22 3.95 9.06
C PHE A 26 1.16 5.30 9.80
N PHE A 27 1.52 5.33 11.07
CA PHE A 27 1.59 6.56 11.87
C PHE A 27 2.73 7.49 11.42
N GLU A 28 3.91 6.94 11.15
CA GLU A 28 5.05 7.72 10.61
C GLU A 28 4.71 8.34 9.25
N GLY A 29 4.02 7.59 8.40
CA GLY A 29 3.53 8.08 7.11
C GLY A 29 2.50 9.19 7.26
N ALA A 30 1.57 9.06 8.21
CA ALA A 30 0.59 10.09 8.52
C ALA A 30 1.29 11.37 9.03
N GLN A 31 2.23 11.23 9.94
CA GLN A 31 3.01 12.36 10.47
C GLN A 31 3.80 13.08 9.36
N THR A 32 4.42 12.34 8.46
CA THR A 32 5.13 12.93 7.30
C THR A 32 4.19 13.71 6.38
N MET A 33 2.92 13.31 6.32
CA MET A 33 1.87 13.99 5.56
C MET A 33 1.14 15.06 6.39
N ASP A 34 1.69 15.46 7.53
CA ASP A 34 1.10 16.45 8.46
C ASP A 34 -0.33 16.08 8.88
N MET A 35 -0.55 14.78 9.17
CA MET A 35 -1.82 14.22 9.64
C MET A 35 -1.63 13.61 11.03
N GLU A 36 -2.44 14.01 11.98
CA GLU A 36 -2.52 13.41 13.31
C GLU A 36 -3.66 12.41 13.36
N ILE A 37 -3.33 11.12 13.45
CA ILE A 37 -4.34 10.06 13.56
C ILE A 37 -4.99 10.15 14.95
N PRO A 38 -6.34 10.26 15.05
CA PRO A 38 -7.05 10.49 16.33
C PRO A 38 -7.24 9.20 17.16
N PHE A 39 -6.35 8.24 17.02
CA PHE A 39 -6.30 6.96 17.71
C PHE A 39 -4.88 6.60 18.09
N THR A 40 -4.72 5.80 19.13
CA THR A 40 -3.42 5.23 19.50
C THR A 40 -3.06 4.05 18.59
N GLN A 41 -1.77 3.72 18.52
CA GLN A 41 -1.32 2.51 17.81
C GLN A 41 -1.97 1.24 18.36
N SER A 42 -2.15 1.15 19.69
CA SER A 42 -2.80 0.01 20.35
C SER A 42 -4.27 -0.14 19.93
N GLU A 43 -5.00 0.94 19.78
CA GLU A 43 -6.39 0.90 19.29
C GLU A 43 -6.47 0.40 17.86
N ILE A 44 -5.60 0.89 16.98
CA ILE A 44 -5.52 0.41 15.58
C ILE A 44 -5.14 -1.07 15.52
N LEU A 45 -4.15 -1.51 16.33
CA LEU A 45 -3.76 -2.92 16.40
C LEU A 45 -4.90 -3.83 16.85
N ASN A 46 -5.65 -3.42 17.88
CA ASN A 46 -6.78 -4.18 18.38
C ASN A 46 -7.93 -4.21 17.37
N ALA A 47 -8.28 -3.06 16.80
CA ALA A 47 -9.34 -2.97 15.78
C ALA A 47 -9.05 -3.88 14.56
N LYS A 48 -7.81 -3.97 14.10
CA LYS A 48 -7.41 -4.89 13.02
C LYS A 48 -7.63 -6.35 13.40
N LYS A 49 -7.26 -6.75 14.62
CA LYS A 49 -7.46 -8.12 15.12
C LYS A 49 -8.94 -8.47 15.24
N GLU A 50 -9.71 -7.59 15.85
CA GLU A 50 -11.16 -7.76 16.01
C GLU A 50 -11.86 -7.85 14.66
N LEU A 51 -11.46 -7.03 13.68
CA LEU A 51 -12.04 -7.04 12.35
C LEU A 51 -11.85 -8.38 11.63
N ILE A 52 -10.67 -9.00 11.72
CA ILE A 52 -10.42 -10.34 11.15
C ILE A 52 -11.26 -11.40 11.84
N ILE A 53 -11.36 -11.36 13.17
CA ILE A 53 -12.14 -12.32 13.95
C ILE A 53 -13.62 -12.20 13.63
N SER A 54 -14.19 -10.99 13.66
CA SER A 54 -15.61 -10.74 13.42
C SER A 54 -16.04 -11.09 11.99
N ASN A 55 -15.13 -10.95 11.01
CA ASN A 55 -15.38 -11.36 9.64
C ASN A 55 -15.09 -12.84 9.36
N GLY A 56 -14.65 -13.61 10.35
CA GLY A 56 -14.31 -15.04 10.20
C GLY A 56 -13.16 -15.31 9.23
N LEU A 57 -12.26 -14.34 9.04
CA LEU A 57 -11.19 -14.44 8.05
C LEU A 57 -9.97 -15.14 8.63
N LYS A 58 -9.36 -16.02 7.82
CA LYS A 58 -8.10 -16.70 8.14
C LYS A 58 -6.96 -16.14 7.29
N ASP A 59 -7.07 -16.25 5.98
CA ASP A 59 -6.11 -15.69 5.03
C ASP A 59 -6.74 -14.44 4.40
N ALA A 60 -6.20 -13.29 4.77
CA ALA A 60 -6.84 -12.01 4.49
C ALA A 60 -5.83 -10.94 4.11
N TYR A 61 -6.34 -9.91 3.46
CA TYR A 61 -5.70 -8.62 3.34
C TYR A 61 -6.35 -7.66 4.31
N VAL A 62 -5.55 -6.83 4.97
CA VAL A 62 -6.00 -5.79 5.90
C VAL A 62 -5.47 -4.45 5.42
N ARG A 63 -6.37 -3.48 5.29
CA ARG A 63 -6.10 -2.15 4.77
C ARG A 63 -6.53 -1.07 5.76
N PRO A 64 -5.66 -0.63 6.67
CA PRO A 64 -5.87 0.65 7.35
C PRO A 64 -5.60 1.79 6.37
N ILE A 65 -6.41 2.84 6.45
CA ILE A 65 -6.30 4.07 5.68
C ILE A 65 -6.67 5.26 6.57
N ALA A 66 -5.92 6.34 6.47
CA ALA A 66 -6.25 7.64 7.05
C ALA A 66 -6.30 8.70 5.97
N TRP A 67 -7.27 9.60 6.03
CA TRP A 67 -7.43 10.67 5.04
C TRP A 67 -8.02 11.93 5.65
N ARG A 68 -7.74 13.05 5.01
CA ARG A 68 -8.31 14.35 5.39
C ARG A 68 -9.78 14.44 5.00
N GLY A 69 -10.59 15.02 5.89
CA GLY A 69 -11.99 15.32 5.64
C GLY A 69 -12.19 16.43 4.60
N SER A 70 -13.44 16.75 4.35
CA SER A 70 -13.87 17.66 3.29
C SER A 70 -14.20 19.08 3.77
N GLU A 71 -13.78 19.45 4.96
CA GLU A 71 -14.12 20.74 5.59
C GLU A 71 -13.44 21.93 4.89
N MET A 72 -12.35 21.65 4.13
CA MET A 72 -11.62 22.65 3.38
C MET A 72 -11.33 22.18 1.95
N MET A 73 -11.53 23.08 0.99
CA MET A 73 -11.24 22.88 -0.44
C MET A 73 -10.03 23.70 -0.88
N ALA A 74 -8.94 23.63 -0.12
CA ALA A 74 -7.72 24.40 -0.36
C ALA A 74 -6.47 23.53 -0.17
N VAL A 75 -5.32 24.00 -0.63
CA VAL A 75 -4.01 23.34 -0.40
C VAL A 75 -3.69 23.30 1.10
N SER A 76 -3.93 24.40 1.83
CA SER A 76 -3.89 24.39 3.28
C SER A 76 -5.07 23.60 3.82
N ALA A 77 -4.77 22.50 4.52
CA ALA A 77 -5.77 21.54 4.99
C ALA A 77 -5.62 21.22 6.49
N GLN A 78 -5.01 22.12 7.26
CA GLN A 78 -4.70 21.91 8.68
C GLN A 78 -5.94 21.84 9.58
N LYS A 79 -7.06 22.42 9.15
CA LYS A 79 -8.33 22.40 9.92
C LYS A 79 -9.27 21.26 9.48
N THR A 80 -8.78 20.30 8.73
CA THR A 80 -9.60 19.16 8.32
C THR A 80 -9.54 18.05 9.40
N THR A 81 -10.65 17.36 9.57
CA THR A 81 -10.73 16.15 10.39
C THR A 81 -9.93 15.02 9.74
N ILE A 82 -9.14 14.29 10.50
CA ILE A 82 -8.49 13.07 10.02
C ILE A 82 -9.44 11.90 10.27
N ASN A 83 -9.87 11.29 9.19
CA ASN A 83 -10.72 10.10 9.21
C ASN A 83 -9.85 8.86 9.09
N VAL A 84 -10.28 7.76 9.73
CA VAL A 84 -9.61 6.47 9.68
C VAL A 84 -10.64 5.38 9.38
N ALA A 85 -10.27 4.46 8.51
CA ALA A 85 -11.01 3.23 8.27
C ALA A 85 -10.05 2.04 8.20
N ILE A 86 -10.56 0.86 8.55
CA ILE A 86 -9.85 -0.39 8.38
C ILE A 86 -10.75 -1.34 7.61
N ALA A 87 -10.31 -1.82 6.46
CA ALA A 87 -11.00 -2.80 5.66
C ALA A 87 -10.26 -4.14 5.71
N SER A 88 -11.01 -5.26 5.67
CA SER A 88 -10.44 -6.58 5.51
C SER A 88 -11.29 -7.44 4.58
N TRP A 89 -10.63 -8.29 3.80
CA TRP A 89 -11.29 -9.24 2.91
C TRP A 89 -10.43 -10.48 2.71
N ALA A 90 -11.08 -11.58 2.33
CA ALA A 90 -10.37 -12.80 1.99
C ALA A 90 -9.38 -12.54 0.83
N TRP A 91 -8.15 -12.98 1.00
CA TRP A 91 -7.12 -12.79 0.00
C TRP A 91 -6.33 -14.07 -0.20
N PRO A 92 -6.75 -14.92 -1.12
CA PRO A 92 -6.01 -16.13 -1.47
C PRO A 92 -4.64 -15.78 -2.08
N SER A 93 -3.81 -16.79 -2.26
CA SER A 93 -2.55 -16.59 -2.99
C SER A 93 -2.82 -16.03 -4.39
N TYR A 94 -2.05 -15.04 -4.82
CA TYR A 94 -2.13 -14.47 -6.17
C TYR A 94 -1.90 -15.48 -7.29
N PHE A 95 -1.09 -16.49 -7.01
CA PHE A 95 -0.68 -17.48 -7.99
C PHE A 95 -0.79 -18.88 -7.41
N ASP A 96 -1.11 -19.83 -8.26
CA ASP A 96 -0.93 -21.25 -7.96
C ASP A 96 0.52 -21.52 -7.51
N PRO A 97 0.77 -22.38 -6.52
CA PRO A 97 2.11 -22.71 -6.07
C PRO A 97 3.07 -23.15 -7.19
N SER A 98 2.56 -23.89 -8.19
CA SER A 98 3.34 -24.32 -9.35
C SER A 98 3.76 -23.16 -10.25
N GLU A 99 2.90 -22.16 -10.42
CA GLU A 99 3.19 -20.94 -11.20
C GLU A 99 4.18 -20.02 -10.49
N LYS A 100 4.11 -19.92 -9.16
CA LYS A 100 5.09 -19.16 -8.37
C LYS A 100 6.53 -19.59 -8.61
N MET A 101 6.75 -20.89 -8.81
CA MET A 101 8.10 -21.42 -9.06
C MET A 101 8.64 -21.10 -10.45
N LYS A 102 7.77 -20.81 -11.41
CA LYS A 102 8.15 -20.44 -12.78
C LYS A 102 8.51 -18.96 -12.91
N GLY A 103 8.08 -18.14 -11.95
CA GLY A 103 8.15 -16.67 -12.04
C GLY A 103 7.03 -16.10 -12.89
N ILE A 104 7.01 -14.77 -13.04
CA ILE A 104 6.01 -14.03 -13.79
C ILE A 104 6.64 -13.17 -14.87
N LYS A 105 5.87 -12.84 -15.90
CA LYS A 105 6.30 -11.93 -16.96
C LYS A 105 5.96 -10.50 -16.55
N LEU A 106 6.96 -9.63 -16.57
CA LEU A 106 6.84 -8.22 -16.23
C LEU A 106 7.15 -7.35 -17.44
N ASP A 107 6.38 -6.27 -17.62
CA ASP A 107 6.75 -5.16 -18.49
C ASP A 107 7.63 -4.16 -17.73
N ILE A 108 8.24 -3.22 -18.43
CA ILE A 108 8.92 -2.08 -17.80
C ILE A 108 7.99 -0.89 -17.82
N ALA A 109 7.65 -0.38 -16.63
CA ALA A 109 6.74 0.74 -16.50
C ALA A 109 7.23 2.00 -17.23
N LYS A 110 6.30 2.68 -17.90
CA LYS A 110 6.55 3.98 -18.52
C LYS A 110 6.85 5.07 -17.47
N TRP A 111 6.10 5.04 -16.36
CA TRP A 111 6.20 6.02 -15.30
C TRP A 111 7.35 5.66 -14.35
N ARG A 112 8.02 6.68 -13.81
CA ARG A 112 9.13 6.53 -12.85
C ARG A 112 8.66 6.89 -11.44
N ARG A 113 9.20 6.20 -10.44
CA ARG A 113 9.08 6.65 -9.05
C ARG A 113 9.78 8.01 -8.94
N PRO A 114 9.13 9.02 -8.33
CA PRO A 114 9.70 10.37 -8.28
C PRO A 114 10.99 10.42 -7.44
N ASP A 115 11.77 11.46 -7.69
CA ASP A 115 12.91 11.81 -6.84
C ASP A 115 12.43 12.11 -5.41
N PRO A 116 13.17 11.69 -4.36
CA PRO A 116 12.83 12.01 -2.96
C PRO A 116 12.69 13.51 -2.67
N ASN A 117 13.30 14.37 -3.47
CA ASN A 117 13.12 15.82 -3.38
C ASN A 117 11.84 16.35 -4.06
N CYS A 118 11.16 15.50 -4.84
CA CYS A 118 9.91 15.86 -5.52
C CYS A 118 8.66 15.44 -4.73
N ALA A 119 8.77 14.38 -3.93
CA ALA A 119 7.65 13.83 -3.16
C ALA A 119 8.17 12.95 -2.00
N PRO A 120 7.37 12.76 -0.94
CA PRO A 120 7.74 11.88 0.19
C PRO A 120 7.63 10.40 -0.21
N VAL A 121 8.53 9.92 -1.04
CA VAL A 121 8.49 8.59 -1.69
C VAL A 121 8.56 7.40 -0.75
N HIS A 122 9.03 7.62 0.49
CA HIS A 122 9.10 6.61 1.54
C HIS A 122 7.75 6.40 2.26
N VAL A 123 6.77 7.27 1.99
CA VAL A 123 5.43 7.19 2.58
C VAL A 123 4.49 6.42 1.64
N LYS A 124 3.63 5.58 2.21
CA LYS A 124 2.51 4.98 1.48
C LYS A 124 1.37 6.01 1.30
N ALA A 125 1.67 7.12 0.61
CA ALA A 125 0.70 8.14 0.26
C ALA A 125 -0.11 7.73 -0.97
N SER A 126 -1.43 7.78 -0.92
CA SER A 126 -2.31 7.32 -2.00
C SER A 126 -2.04 8.05 -3.32
N GLY A 127 -1.68 9.34 -3.26
CA GLY A 127 -1.36 10.14 -4.44
C GLY A 127 -0.16 9.63 -5.26
N LEU A 128 0.74 8.86 -4.64
CA LEU A 128 1.88 8.26 -5.33
C LEU A 128 1.54 6.96 -6.07
N TYR A 129 0.33 6.41 -5.85
CA TYR A 129 -0.07 5.13 -6.44
C TYR A 129 -0.76 5.26 -7.80
N MET A 130 -1.08 6.47 -8.27
CA MET A 130 -1.64 6.66 -9.61
C MET A 130 -0.69 6.13 -10.70
N ILE A 131 0.62 6.37 -10.58
CA ILE A 131 1.62 5.86 -11.53
C ILE A 131 1.70 4.33 -11.51
N CYS A 132 1.52 3.71 -10.34
CA CYS A 132 1.47 2.25 -10.20
C CYS A 132 0.24 1.69 -10.90
N THR A 133 -0.95 2.28 -10.69
CA THR A 133 -2.20 1.86 -11.35
C THR A 133 -2.09 1.97 -12.87
N LEU A 134 -1.62 3.10 -13.39
CA LEU A 134 -1.46 3.31 -14.82
C LEU A 134 -0.46 2.32 -15.43
N SER A 135 0.66 2.04 -14.74
CA SER A 135 1.65 1.08 -15.20
C SER A 135 1.13 -0.36 -15.17
N LYS A 136 0.32 -0.70 -14.16
CA LYS A 136 -0.33 -2.00 -14.06
C LYS A 136 -1.30 -2.22 -15.22
N HIS A 137 -2.17 -1.26 -15.50
CA HIS A 137 -3.13 -1.33 -16.60
C HIS A 137 -2.43 -1.47 -17.96
N ASP A 138 -1.35 -0.71 -18.19
CA ASP A 138 -0.58 -0.80 -19.42
C ASP A 138 0.10 -2.17 -19.60
N ALA A 139 0.66 -2.73 -18.54
CA ALA A 139 1.26 -4.07 -18.56
C ALA A 139 0.21 -5.16 -18.83
N GLU A 140 -0.94 -5.10 -18.16
CA GLU A 140 -2.03 -6.06 -18.35
C GLU A 140 -2.60 -6.01 -19.76
N ALA A 141 -2.76 -4.82 -20.34
CA ALA A 141 -3.20 -4.64 -21.72
C ALA A 141 -2.26 -5.27 -22.75
N LYS A 142 -0.98 -5.42 -22.41
CA LYS A 142 0.05 -6.09 -23.22
C LYS A 142 0.22 -7.59 -22.89
N GLY A 143 -0.57 -8.14 -21.96
CA GLY A 143 -0.51 -9.55 -21.56
C GLY A 143 0.58 -9.89 -20.54
N TYR A 144 1.15 -8.90 -19.85
CA TYR A 144 2.05 -9.10 -18.73
C TYR A 144 1.30 -9.21 -17.40
N SER A 145 1.92 -9.88 -16.42
CA SER A 145 1.31 -10.05 -15.09
C SER A 145 1.40 -8.78 -14.23
N ASP A 146 2.45 -7.98 -14.43
CA ASP A 146 2.71 -6.73 -13.72
C ASP A 146 3.78 -5.93 -14.45
N ALA A 147 4.22 -4.80 -13.88
CA ALA A 147 5.33 -4.01 -14.40
C ALA A 147 6.42 -3.79 -13.35
N VAL A 148 7.67 -3.71 -13.82
CA VAL A 148 8.81 -3.23 -13.06
C VAL A 148 8.76 -1.71 -13.03
N MET A 149 8.63 -1.13 -11.85
CA MET A 149 8.78 0.31 -11.63
C MET A 149 10.26 0.66 -11.52
N LEU A 150 10.71 1.60 -12.29
CA LEU A 150 12.03 2.17 -12.15
C LEU A 150 11.97 3.46 -11.33
N ASP A 151 13.04 3.79 -10.62
CA ASP A 151 13.18 5.08 -9.96
C ASP A 151 13.56 6.19 -10.96
N TRP A 152 13.66 7.41 -10.49
CA TRP A 152 14.06 8.59 -11.27
C TRP A 152 15.46 8.49 -11.90
N ARG A 153 16.32 7.58 -11.40
CA ARG A 153 17.64 7.28 -11.96
C ARG A 153 17.60 6.12 -12.97
N ASN A 154 16.44 5.56 -13.26
CA ASN A 154 16.24 4.34 -14.05
C ASN A 154 16.76 3.06 -13.39
N LEU A 155 16.92 3.04 -12.07
CA LEU A 155 17.23 1.83 -11.33
C LEU A 155 15.93 1.09 -10.95
N ILE A 156 16.02 -0.23 -10.84
CA ILE A 156 14.88 -1.06 -10.44
C ILE A 156 14.49 -0.69 -9.00
N ALA A 157 13.22 -0.32 -8.80
CA ALA A 157 12.68 0.02 -7.51
C ALA A 157 11.80 -1.11 -6.93
N GLU A 158 10.71 -1.43 -7.59
CA GLU A 158 9.70 -2.40 -7.11
C GLU A 158 8.82 -2.87 -8.27
N ALA A 159 7.84 -3.75 -8.02
CA ALA A 159 6.69 -3.94 -8.91
C ALA A 159 5.62 -2.87 -8.63
N THR A 160 4.48 -2.85 -9.37
CA THR A 160 3.49 -1.78 -9.21
C THR A 160 2.84 -1.75 -7.83
N GLY A 161 2.70 -2.90 -7.18
CA GLY A 161 2.08 -3.00 -5.85
C GLY A 161 2.66 -4.12 -4.99
N ALA A 162 3.87 -4.60 -5.31
CA ALA A 162 4.52 -5.71 -4.62
C ALA A 162 6.04 -5.58 -4.65
N ASN A 163 6.71 -6.26 -3.72
CA ASN A 163 8.15 -6.46 -3.77
C ASN A 163 8.52 -7.31 -4.99
N ILE A 164 9.72 -7.09 -5.51
CA ILE A 164 10.28 -7.84 -6.62
C ILE A 164 11.50 -8.65 -6.17
N PHE A 165 11.59 -9.89 -6.62
CA PHE A 165 12.71 -10.79 -6.36
C PHE A 165 13.25 -11.32 -7.68
N PHE A 166 14.55 -11.42 -7.78
CA PHE A 166 15.23 -11.97 -8.95
C PHE A 166 15.98 -13.24 -8.57
N LYS A 167 15.82 -14.28 -9.39
CA LYS A 167 16.63 -15.49 -9.29
C LYS A 167 17.70 -15.43 -10.40
N PHE A 168 18.94 -15.32 -10.01
CA PHE A 168 20.07 -15.42 -10.93
C PHE A 168 20.46 -16.91 -11.13
N LYS A 169 20.98 -17.23 -12.32
CA LYS A 169 21.49 -18.56 -12.64
C LYS A 169 22.88 -18.75 -12.05
#